data_124f1df4e7f0a3032c744e4da4c23727
#
_entry.id   124f1df4e7f0a3032c744e4da4c23727
#
_cell.length_a   1.000
_cell.length_b   1.000
_cell.length_c   1.000
_cell.angle_alpha   90.00
_cell.angle_beta   90.00
_cell.angle_gamma   90.00
#
_symmetry.space_group_name_H-M   'P 1'
#
loop_
_entity.id
_entity.type
_entity.pdbx_description
1 polymer ?
#
loop_
_entity_poly.entity_id
_entity_poly.type
_entity_poly.pdbx_seq_one_letter_code
_entity_poly.pdbx_strand_id
1 'polypeptide(L)'
;MTLSRREFVKWMAASSGAAAVAGCAGLGGPSAGRVVVVGGGYGGATAARYIKQWAPDIDVTVVERNDTFVSCPISNLVLGGNTQIGNITMGYDGLKARGVRVVRGDAVAVDASAKQVRLADGSSLAYDRVIVSPGSDFIYDQIPGMKSADAQNRVFHAWKAGPQTVALRKQLEAMPDGGVFVFQFPMAPYRCPPGPYERVCQVADYFKRAKPKSKIIVLDANPDIVSKKGLFLAAWNGMYKGMIDYRPNSELADVDVKGMTVKLTFDNVKGDVLNVVPPHRAGDIASKAGLITANQRWCGIDWLTMESVAAKGVHVLGDATLSAPAMPKSASMANQHAKVCAAAVTALIKGQPVNPQPMMMNTCYSFVDGRNVMHVASVHTYDAAQKTMVAVKGAGGVSDKASELEGTYAWGWARNIWGDALG
;
A
#
# COMPACT_ATOMS: atom_id res chain seq x y z
N MET A 1 11.37 65.47 -5.70
CA MET A 1 12.62 65.06 -6.29
C MET A 1 12.38 63.78 -7.12
N THR A 2 12.35 63.93 -8.41
CA THR A 2 12.13 62.79 -9.35
C THR A 2 13.47 62.23 -9.73
N LEU A 3 13.79 61.02 -9.27
CA LEU A 3 15.02 60.29 -9.67
C LEU A 3 14.95 59.98 -11.17
N SER A 4 16.03 60.34 -11.91
CA SER A 4 16.10 60.05 -13.34
C SER A 4 16.35 58.53 -13.56
N ARG A 5 15.89 57.99 -14.72
CA ARG A 5 16.13 56.58 -15.11
C ARG A 5 17.59 56.16 -15.04
N ARG A 6 18.53 57.09 -15.25
CA ARG A 6 19.97 56.83 -15.20
C ARG A 6 20.48 56.67 -13.76
N GLU A 7 19.91 57.34 -12.79
CA GLU A 7 20.28 57.22 -11.37
C GLU A 7 19.70 55.93 -10.77
N PHE A 8 18.49 55.51 -11.18
CA PHE A 8 17.90 54.25 -10.78
C PHE A 8 18.73 53.03 -11.28
N VAL A 9 19.24 53.08 -12.53
CA VAL A 9 20.12 52.04 -13.07
C VAL A 9 21.47 51.99 -12.36
N LYS A 10 22.03 53.15 -11.95
CA LYS A 10 23.26 53.19 -11.16
C LYS A 10 23.10 52.63 -9.74
N TRP A 11 21.94 52.86 -9.11
CA TRP A 11 21.63 52.26 -7.81
C TRP A 11 21.41 50.75 -7.89
N MET A 12 20.82 50.24 -8.95
CA MET A 12 20.69 48.81 -9.16
C MET A 12 22.05 48.12 -9.49
N ALA A 13 22.93 48.77 -10.18
CA ALA A 13 24.27 48.24 -10.47
C ALA A 13 25.21 48.25 -9.25
N ALA A 14 25.00 49.15 -8.29
CA ALA A 14 25.79 49.21 -7.05
C ALA A 14 25.32 48.18 -6.00
N SER A 15 24.05 47.74 -6.06
CA SER A 15 23.53 46.70 -5.16
C SER A 15 23.78 45.25 -5.65
N SER A 16 24.13 45.06 -6.93
CA SER A 16 24.44 43.75 -7.48
C SER A 16 25.90 43.30 -7.30
N GLY A 17 26.81 44.18 -6.83
CA GLY A 17 28.21 43.85 -6.62
C GLY A 17 28.57 43.23 -5.27
N ALA A 18 27.68 43.27 -4.28
CA ALA A 18 27.89 42.70 -2.93
C ALA A 18 27.21 41.36 -2.70
N ALA A 19 26.36 40.90 -3.64
CA ALA A 19 25.61 39.65 -3.50
C ALA A 19 26.23 38.45 -4.24
N ALA A 20 27.38 38.64 -4.93
CA ALA A 20 27.92 37.60 -5.83
C ALA A 20 29.04 36.74 -5.22
N VAL A 21 29.30 36.81 -3.91
CA VAL A 21 30.29 35.92 -3.22
C VAL A 21 29.72 35.17 -2.03
N ALA A 22 28.37 35.22 -1.80
CA ALA A 22 27.70 34.20 -0.98
C ALA A 22 27.39 33.01 -1.91
N GLY A 23 28.44 32.29 -2.30
CA GLY A 23 28.32 31.03 -3.01
C GLY A 23 27.37 30.09 -2.28
N CYS A 24 26.70 29.29 -3.03
CA CYS A 24 25.80 28.19 -2.69
C CYS A 24 26.23 27.31 -1.51
N ALA A 25 26.34 27.86 -0.32
CA ALA A 25 26.18 27.17 0.94
C ALA A 25 24.70 27.24 1.23
N GLY A 26 24.00 26.08 1.19
CA GLY A 26 22.59 26.01 1.44
C GLY A 26 22.27 26.75 2.73
N LEU A 27 21.39 27.77 2.62
CA LEU A 27 20.80 28.49 3.74
C LEU A 27 19.79 27.55 4.45
N GLY A 28 20.30 26.40 4.97
CA GLY A 28 19.61 25.60 5.93
C GLY A 28 19.80 26.24 7.30
N GLY A 29 18.82 26.98 7.78
CA GLY A 29 18.72 27.26 9.21
C GLY A 29 18.77 25.96 10.01
N PRO A 30 18.96 26.02 11.35
CA PRO A 30 18.97 24.82 12.19
C PRO A 30 17.66 24.05 11.96
N SER A 31 17.78 22.72 11.76
CA SER A 31 16.60 21.84 11.56
C SER A 31 15.63 21.96 12.72
N ALA A 32 14.35 22.12 12.43
CA ALA A 32 13.30 22.15 13.46
C ALA A 32 13.10 20.78 14.13
N GLY A 33 13.55 19.70 13.49
CA GLY A 33 13.48 18.34 14.01
C GLY A 33 13.78 17.29 12.94
N ARG A 34 13.98 16.06 13.37
CA ARG A 34 14.35 14.94 12.50
C ARG A 34 13.24 13.90 12.50
N VAL A 35 12.76 13.54 11.30
CA VAL A 35 11.79 12.48 11.09
C VAL A 35 12.43 11.35 10.30
N VAL A 36 12.41 10.14 10.87
CA VAL A 36 12.77 8.93 10.14
C VAL A 36 11.49 8.19 9.75
N VAL A 37 11.37 7.82 8.49
CA VAL A 37 10.25 7.05 7.94
C VAL A 37 10.75 5.68 7.53
N VAL A 38 10.23 4.63 8.14
CA VAL A 38 10.58 3.24 7.83
C VAL A 38 9.54 2.66 6.86
N GLY A 39 9.97 2.40 5.63
CA GLY A 39 9.14 1.93 4.52
C GLY A 39 8.75 3.05 3.55
N GLY A 40 9.14 2.90 2.28
CA GLY A 40 8.88 3.83 1.17
C GLY A 40 7.65 3.48 0.34
N GLY A 41 6.68 2.73 0.90
CA GLY A 41 5.40 2.44 0.26
C GLY A 41 4.46 3.64 0.23
N TYR A 42 3.19 3.40 -0.15
CA TYR A 42 2.16 4.47 -0.25
C TYR A 42 2.07 5.34 1.01
N GLY A 43 2.12 4.73 2.20
CA GLY A 43 2.05 5.48 3.43
C GLY A 43 3.31 6.29 3.70
N GLY A 44 4.47 5.63 3.78
CA GLY A 44 5.72 6.29 4.18
C GLY A 44 6.20 7.33 3.17
N ALA A 45 6.16 7.03 1.88
CA ALA A 45 6.53 7.98 0.83
C ALA A 45 5.66 9.25 0.86
N THR A 46 4.33 9.08 0.97
CA THR A 46 3.39 10.20 1.11
C THR A 46 3.68 11.01 2.38
N ALA A 47 3.88 10.35 3.53
CA ALA A 47 4.18 11.07 4.78
C ALA A 47 5.46 11.90 4.67
N ALA A 48 6.52 11.32 4.14
CA ALA A 48 7.80 12.01 3.95
C ALA A 48 7.67 13.23 3.04
N ARG A 49 6.96 13.07 1.90
CA ARG A 49 6.70 14.15 0.95
C ARG A 49 5.92 15.29 1.61
N TYR A 50 4.83 14.98 2.30
CA TYR A 50 3.97 16.00 2.88
C TYR A 50 4.61 16.70 4.08
N ILE A 51 5.42 16.02 4.89
CA ILE A 51 6.22 16.71 5.92
C ILE A 51 7.16 17.73 5.29
N LYS A 52 7.91 17.35 4.25
CA LYS A 52 8.80 18.29 3.54
C LYS A 52 8.04 19.43 2.86
N GLN A 53 6.85 19.17 2.34
CA GLN A 53 6.02 20.19 1.70
C GLN A 53 5.47 21.22 2.70
N TRP A 54 5.05 20.80 3.89
CA TRP A 54 4.42 21.67 4.90
C TRP A 54 5.42 22.25 5.90
N ALA A 55 6.55 21.60 6.09
CA ALA A 55 7.62 22.02 6.99
C ALA A 55 9.00 21.70 6.36
N PRO A 56 9.45 22.50 5.41
CA PRO A 56 10.74 22.28 4.72
C PRO A 56 11.96 22.35 5.64
N ASP A 57 11.81 22.92 6.83
CA ASP A 57 12.79 23.00 7.92
C ASP A 57 12.93 21.72 8.75
N ILE A 58 12.08 20.71 8.52
CA ILE A 58 12.22 19.38 9.15
C ILE A 58 13.10 18.48 8.26
N ASP A 59 14.06 17.81 8.87
CA ASP A 59 14.87 16.81 8.18
C ASP A 59 14.10 15.49 8.08
N VAL A 60 13.88 15.01 6.86
CA VAL A 60 13.15 13.78 6.61
C VAL A 60 14.03 12.75 5.93
N THR A 61 14.15 11.56 6.55
CA THR A 61 14.86 10.42 5.99
C THR A 61 13.91 9.24 5.82
N VAL A 62 13.78 8.73 4.60
CA VAL A 62 13.06 7.48 4.30
C VAL A 62 14.07 6.33 4.25
N VAL A 63 13.82 5.27 5.00
CA VAL A 63 14.54 3.99 4.92
C VAL A 63 13.69 3.01 4.12
N GLU A 64 14.22 2.53 3.00
CA GLU A 64 13.53 1.56 2.14
C GLU A 64 14.52 0.49 1.68
N ARG A 65 14.08 -0.77 1.72
CA ARG A 65 14.92 -1.93 1.37
C ARG A 65 15.02 -2.18 -0.13
N ASN A 66 14.05 -1.69 -0.90
CA ASN A 66 13.99 -1.87 -2.35
C ASN A 66 14.48 -0.61 -3.08
N ASP A 67 15.11 -0.80 -4.25
CA ASP A 67 15.55 0.32 -5.09
C ASP A 67 14.39 1.04 -5.77
N THR A 68 13.29 0.32 -5.98
CA THR A 68 12.11 0.81 -6.67
C THR A 68 10.84 0.46 -5.91
N PHE A 69 9.86 1.32 -6.04
CA PHE A 69 8.50 1.08 -5.62
C PHE A 69 7.73 0.35 -6.73
N VAL A 70 7.03 -0.73 -6.38
CA VAL A 70 6.11 -1.42 -7.30
C VAL A 70 4.68 -1.32 -6.74
N SER A 71 3.79 -0.76 -7.54
CA SER A 71 2.40 -0.53 -7.14
C SER A 71 1.61 -1.84 -7.02
N CYS A 72 0.98 -2.09 -5.86
CA CYS A 72 0.02 -3.18 -5.71
C CYS A 72 -1.31 -2.91 -6.43
N PRO A 73 -1.95 -1.72 -6.32
CA PRO A 73 -2.96 -1.32 -7.28
C PRO A 73 -2.46 -1.45 -8.72
N ILE A 74 -3.34 -1.93 -9.62
CA ILE A 74 -3.04 -2.21 -11.03
C ILE A 74 -2.25 -3.51 -11.26
N SER A 75 -1.60 -4.10 -10.24
CA SER A 75 -0.75 -5.28 -10.41
C SER A 75 -1.50 -6.54 -10.88
N ASN A 76 -2.80 -6.65 -10.63
CA ASN A 76 -3.60 -7.76 -11.17
C ASN A 76 -3.70 -7.72 -12.71
N LEU A 77 -3.61 -6.54 -13.33
CA LEU A 77 -3.55 -6.40 -14.78
C LEU A 77 -2.30 -7.05 -15.38
N VAL A 78 -1.19 -7.12 -14.61
CA VAL A 78 0.02 -7.86 -15.03
C VAL A 78 -0.29 -9.35 -15.12
N LEU A 79 -1.03 -9.90 -14.16
CA LEU A 79 -1.47 -11.31 -14.19
C LEU A 79 -2.41 -11.57 -15.37
N GLY A 80 -3.32 -10.66 -15.68
CA GLY A 80 -4.19 -10.70 -16.86
C GLY A 80 -3.46 -10.49 -18.20
N GLY A 81 -2.20 -10.01 -18.17
CA GLY A 81 -1.47 -9.63 -19.37
C GLY A 81 -1.98 -8.34 -20.03
N ASN A 82 -2.71 -7.52 -19.29
CA ASN A 82 -3.27 -6.24 -19.72
C ASN A 82 -2.32 -5.06 -19.45
N THR A 83 -1.24 -5.29 -18.69
CA THR A 83 -0.13 -4.34 -18.52
C THR A 83 1.17 -5.09 -18.18
N GLN A 84 2.27 -4.37 -18.13
CA GLN A 84 3.58 -4.89 -17.76
C GLN A 84 4.03 -4.36 -16.40
N ILE A 85 4.87 -5.13 -15.68
CA ILE A 85 5.35 -4.75 -14.35
C ILE A 85 6.10 -3.41 -14.36
N GLY A 86 6.83 -3.09 -15.42
CA GLY A 86 7.53 -1.82 -15.59
C GLY A 86 6.61 -0.59 -15.54
N ASN A 87 5.38 -0.72 -16.05
CA ASN A 87 4.40 0.38 -16.08
C ASN A 87 3.86 0.76 -14.69
N ILE A 88 4.09 -0.09 -13.69
CA ILE A 88 3.69 0.12 -12.29
C ILE A 88 4.88 0.16 -11.34
N THR A 89 6.09 0.34 -11.90
CA THR A 89 7.35 0.46 -11.14
C THR A 89 7.87 1.89 -11.23
N MET A 90 8.16 2.51 -10.10
CA MET A 90 8.62 3.88 -9.97
C MET A 90 9.86 3.97 -9.08
N GLY A 91 10.70 5.00 -9.31
CA GLY A 91 11.81 5.36 -8.45
C GLY A 91 11.43 6.32 -7.33
N TYR A 92 12.42 6.70 -6.52
CA TYR A 92 12.28 7.66 -5.42
C TYR A 92 12.88 9.04 -5.73
N ASP A 93 13.20 9.33 -6.99
CA ASP A 93 13.90 10.56 -7.37
C ASP A 93 13.04 11.80 -7.15
N GLY A 94 11.71 11.69 -7.28
CA GLY A 94 10.81 12.80 -6.96
C GLY A 94 10.86 13.17 -5.47
N LEU A 95 10.95 12.20 -4.55
CA LEU A 95 11.17 12.48 -3.13
C LEU A 95 12.52 13.15 -2.86
N LYS A 96 13.60 12.65 -3.48
CA LYS A 96 14.94 13.24 -3.36
C LYS A 96 14.95 14.68 -3.86
N ALA A 97 14.32 14.97 -4.99
CA ALA A 97 14.20 16.32 -5.55
C ALA A 97 13.46 17.30 -4.61
N ARG A 98 12.62 16.79 -3.71
CA ARG A 98 11.93 17.58 -2.67
C ARG A 98 12.71 17.70 -1.37
N GLY A 99 13.96 17.24 -1.32
CA GLY A 99 14.81 17.30 -0.14
C GLY A 99 14.56 16.19 0.89
N VAL A 100 13.89 15.10 0.51
CA VAL A 100 13.80 13.89 1.33
C VAL A 100 15.07 13.07 1.11
N ARG A 101 15.77 12.72 2.19
CA ARG A 101 16.89 11.78 2.14
C ARG A 101 16.33 10.35 2.01
N VAL A 102 16.63 9.66 0.95
CA VAL A 102 16.26 8.25 0.77
C VAL A 102 17.49 7.38 1.02
N VAL A 103 17.42 6.55 2.05
CA VAL A 103 18.45 5.59 2.44
C VAL A 103 17.98 4.21 2.05
N ARG A 104 18.72 3.53 1.18
CA ARG A 104 18.51 2.12 0.91
C ARG A 104 19.04 1.32 2.08
N GLY A 105 18.17 0.54 2.74
CA GLY A 105 18.54 -0.27 3.87
C GLY A 105 17.36 -1.00 4.48
N ASP A 106 17.65 -2.03 5.24
CA ASP A 106 16.66 -2.78 5.99
C ASP A 106 16.67 -2.34 7.45
N ALA A 107 15.57 -1.74 7.92
CA ALA A 107 15.41 -1.38 9.32
C ALA A 107 15.15 -2.65 10.13
N VAL A 108 16.02 -2.92 11.10
CA VAL A 108 15.95 -4.14 11.94
C VAL A 108 15.46 -3.88 13.35
N ALA A 109 15.51 -2.64 13.81
CA ALA A 109 14.94 -2.23 15.10
C ALA A 109 14.53 -0.75 15.10
N VAL A 110 13.51 -0.44 15.90
CA VAL A 110 13.12 0.92 16.28
C VAL A 110 13.19 0.98 17.80
N ASP A 111 14.15 1.73 18.32
CA ASP A 111 14.30 1.95 19.75
C ASP A 111 13.64 3.29 20.12
N ALA A 112 12.48 3.21 20.76
CA ALA A 112 11.70 4.38 21.15
C ALA A 112 12.36 5.15 22.31
N SER A 113 13.13 4.47 23.18
CA SER A 113 13.80 5.08 24.34
C SER A 113 15.05 5.84 23.92
N ALA A 114 15.89 5.23 23.08
CA ALA A 114 17.08 5.86 22.53
C ALA A 114 16.77 6.78 21.33
N LYS A 115 15.53 6.78 20.82
CA LYS A 115 15.09 7.51 19.59
C LYS A 115 16.00 7.22 18.40
N GLN A 116 16.18 5.94 18.11
CA GLN A 116 17.02 5.47 17.02
C GLN A 116 16.34 4.38 16.18
N VAL A 117 16.54 4.44 14.87
CA VAL A 117 16.26 3.35 13.93
C VAL A 117 17.58 2.68 13.59
N ARG A 118 17.71 1.39 13.86
CA ARG A 118 18.90 0.60 13.53
C ARG A 118 18.71 -0.15 12.22
N LEU A 119 19.72 -0.10 11.35
CA LEU A 119 19.75 -0.76 10.07
C LEU A 119 20.53 -2.08 10.12
N ALA A 120 20.29 -2.95 9.14
CA ALA A 120 20.96 -4.25 9.05
C ALA A 120 22.48 -4.18 8.83
N ASP A 121 22.99 -3.07 8.29
CA ASP A 121 24.42 -2.82 8.13
C ASP A 121 25.12 -2.32 9.41
N GLY A 122 24.38 -2.24 10.52
CA GLY A 122 24.86 -1.78 11.83
C GLY A 122 24.77 -0.28 12.04
N SER A 123 24.44 0.50 11.01
CA SER A 123 24.25 1.96 11.16
C SER A 123 22.96 2.30 11.90
N SER A 124 22.88 3.50 12.47
CA SER A 124 21.71 3.98 13.18
C SER A 124 21.35 5.40 12.75
N LEU A 125 20.04 5.67 12.71
CA LEU A 125 19.47 6.98 12.39
C LEU A 125 18.74 7.52 13.62
N ALA A 126 19.21 8.62 14.16
CA ALA A 126 18.55 9.30 15.28
C ALA A 126 17.33 10.09 14.76
N TYR A 127 16.28 10.15 15.57
CA TYR A 127 15.04 10.86 15.21
C TYR A 127 14.44 11.62 16.41
N ASP A 128 13.62 12.60 16.14
CA ASP A 128 12.73 13.23 17.13
C ASP A 128 11.33 12.60 17.05
N ARG A 129 10.90 12.20 15.85
CA ARG A 129 9.72 11.38 15.57
C ARG A 129 10.06 10.30 14.53
N VAL A 130 9.48 9.11 14.68
CA VAL A 130 9.61 8.05 13.67
C VAL A 130 8.24 7.61 13.16
N ILE A 131 8.15 7.37 11.85
CA ILE A 131 6.96 6.86 11.17
C ILE A 131 7.27 5.45 10.69
N VAL A 132 6.55 4.46 11.18
CA VAL A 132 6.70 3.05 10.79
C VAL A 132 5.56 2.68 9.84
N SER A 133 5.89 2.52 8.55
CA SER A 133 4.95 2.20 7.46
C SER A 133 5.33 0.92 6.73
N PRO A 134 5.35 -0.23 7.43
CA PRO A 134 5.92 -1.46 6.90
C PRO A 134 4.94 -2.24 6.00
N GLY A 135 3.70 -1.75 5.86
CA GLY A 135 2.63 -2.50 5.21
C GLY A 135 2.25 -3.77 5.96
N SER A 136 1.80 -4.79 5.24
CA SER A 136 1.46 -6.10 5.81
C SER A 136 2.44 -7.18 5.38
N ASP A 137 2.66 -8.15 6.26
CA ASP A 137 3.33 -9.42 6.00
C ASP A 137 2.37 -10.60 6.14
N PHE A 138 2.87 -11.81 5.90
CA PHE A 138 2.08 -13.03 5.82
C PHE A 138 2.42 -14.00 6.95
N ILE A 139 1.41 -14.75 7.41
CA ILE A 139 1.55 -15.74 8.48
C ILE A 139 1.68 -17.12 7.84
N TYR A 140 2.89 -17.48 7.42
CA TYR A 140 3.18 -18.79 6.84
C TYR A 140 3.25 -19.93 7.88
N ASP A 141 3.48 -19.60 9.15
CA ASP A 141 3.59 -20.61 10.21
C ASP A 141 2.30 -21.40 10.42
N GLN A 142 1.16 -20.85 10.00
CA GLN A 142 -0.15 -21.50 10.01
C GLN A 142 -0.38 -22.46 8.84
N ILE A 143 0.54 -22.52 7.86
CA ILE A 143 0.43 -23.34 6.66
C ILE A 143 1.67 -24.25 6.58
N PRO A 144 1.63 -25.48 7.17
CA PRO A 144 2.79 -26.35 7.31
C PRO A 144 3.57 -26.58 6.00
N GLY A 145 2.86 -26.82 4.90
CA GLY A 145 3.47 -27.04 3.58
C GLY A 145 4.09 -25.81 2.92
N MET A 146 3.87 -24.61 3.48
CA MET A 146 4.35 -23.33 2.94
C MET A 146 5.46 -22.68 3.78
N LYS A 147 5.99 -23.37 4.80
CA LYS A 147 7.00 -22.79 5.70
C LYS A 147 8.36 -22.58 5.04
N SER A 148 8.75 -23.42 4.09
CA SER A 148 10.06 -23.33 3.44
C SER A 148 10.07 -22.26 2.33
N ALA A 149 11.23 -21.65 2.11
CA ALA A 149 11.44 -20.72 0.99
C ALA A 149 11.17 -21.41 -0.37
N ASP A 150 11.55 -22.68 -0.54
CA ASP A 150 11.29 -23.44 -1.76
C ASP A 150 9.79 -23.58 -2.03
N ALA A 151 8.98 -23.87 -1.01
CA ALA A 151 7.54 -23.94 -1.14
C ALA A 151 6.95 -22.59 -1.55
N GLN A 152 7.40 -21.50 -0.92
CA GLN A 152 6.97 -20.13 -1.23
C GLN A 152 7.42 -19.65 -2.61
N ASN A 153 8.49 -20.23 -3.16
CA ASN A 153 8.97 -19.99 -4.52
C ASN A 153 8.32 -20.89 -5.59
N ARG A 154 7.42 -21.79 -5.20
CA ARG A 154 6.64 -22.64 -6.10
C ARG A 154 5.16 -22.29 -6.09
N VAL A 155 4.60 -22.02 -4.91
CA VAL A 155 3.22 -21.57 -4.72
C VAL A 155 3.26 -20.11 -4.27
N PHE A 156 2.96 -19.20 -5.20
CA PHE A 156 3.08 -17.77 -4.97
C PHE A 156 1.83 -17.21 -4.30
N HIS A 157 2.02 -16.25 -3.39
CA HIS A 157 0.92 -15.36 -3.00
C HIS A 157 0.71 -14.24 -4.03
N ALA A 158 1.78 -13.69 -4.62
CA ALA A 158 1.77 -12.55 -5.54
C ALA A 158 0.88 -11.38 -5.04
N TRP A 159 0.82 -11.20 -3.71
CA TRP A 159 -0.02 -10.17 -3.05
C TRP A 159 0.79 -8.91 -2.72
N LYS A 160 2.12 -9.02 -2.67
CA LYS A 160 3.05 -7.89 -2.81
C LYS A 160 3.48 -7.86 -4.27
N ALA A 161 3.19 -6.75 -4.97
CA ALA A 161 3.58 -6.59 -6.36
C ALA A 161 5.10 -6.62 -6.53
N GLY A 162 5.57 -7.28 -7.59
CA GLY A 162 7.00 -7.44 -7.85
C GLY A 162 7.32 -8.80 -8.47
N PRO A 163 8.45 -9.44 -8.08
CA PRO A 163 8.92 -10.68 -8.70
C PRO A 163 7.90 -11.82 -8.72
N GLN A 164 7.15 -12.01 -7.61
CA GLN A 164 6.11 -13.05 -7.56
C GLN A 164 4.93 -12.78 -8.50
N THR A 165 4.62 -11.52 -8.81
CA THR A 165 3.57 -11.18 -9.79
C THR A 165 4.00 -11.67 -11.18
N VAL A 166 5.25 -11.40 -11.55
CA VAL A 166 5.82 -11.86 -12.83
C VAL A 166 5.94 -13.39 -12.88
N ALA A 167 6.36 -14.00 -11.78
CA ALA A 167 6.52 -15.47 -11.70
C ALA A 167 5.15 -16.18 -11.81
N LEU A 168 4.12 -15.70 -11.11
CA LEU A 168 2.76 -16.23 -11.22
C LEU A 168 2.21 -16.07 -12.64
N ARG A 169 2.44 -14.92 -13.28
CA ARG A 169 2.07 -14.70 -14.68
C ARG A 169 2.70 -15.75 -15.59
N LYS A 170 4.00 -16.03 -15.42
CA LYS A 170 4.70 -17.09 -16.19
C LYS A 170 4.10 -18.48 -15.96
N GLN A 171 3.69 -18.80 -14.72
CA GLN A 171 2.99 -20.07 -14.45
C GLN A 171 1.66 -20.16 -15.19
N LEU A 172 0.87 -19.08 -15.22
CA LEU A 172 -0.38 -19.01 -15.97
C LEU A 172 -0.16 -19.16 -17.48
N GLU A 173 0.93 -18.60 -18.02
CA GLU A 173 1.32 -18.75 -19.43
C GLU A 173 1.74 -20.17 -19.77
N ALA A 174 2.50 -20.81 -18.89
CA ALA A 174 2.99 -22.18 -19.08
C ALA A 174 1.91 -23.26 -18.88
N MET A 175 0.84 -22.96 -18.14
CA MET A 175 -0.27 -23.89 -17.93
C MET A 175 -0.94 -24.26 -19.26
N PRO A 176 -1.28 -25.55 -19.54
CA PRO A 176 -1.97 -25.92 -20.75
C PRO A 176 -3.38 -25.32 -20.83
N ASP A 177 -3.94 -25.17 -22.06
CA ASP A 177 -5.36 -24.88 -22.21
C ASP A 177 -6.19 -26.09 -21.73
N GLY A 178 -7.17 -25.84 -20.88
CA GLY A 178 -7.91 -26.87 -20.12
C GLY A 178 -7.35 -27.11 -18.71
N GLY A 179 -6.22 -26.47 -18.35
CA GLY A 179 -5.67 -26.52 -16.99
C GLY A 179 -6.52 -25.78 -15.96
N VAL A 180 -6.24 -26.05 -14.68
CA VAL A 180 -6.97 -25.51 -13.53
C VAL A 180 -6.09 -24.57 -12.72
N PHE A 181 -6.51 -23.32 -12.60
CA PHE A 181 -5.94 -22.35 -11.67
C PHE A 181 -6.73 -22.36 -10.36
N VAL A 182 -6.08 -22.68 -9.25
CA VAL A 182 -6.69 -22.63 -7.91
C VAL A 182 -6.19 -21.39 -7.19
N PHE A 183 -7.13 -20.54 -6.79
CA PHE A 183 -6.85 -19.32 -6.04
C PHE A 183 -7.48 -19.38 -4.67
N GLN A 184 -6.65 -19.44 -3.61
CA GLN A 184 -7.06 -19.42 -2.22
C GLN A 184 -6.64 -18.11 -1.55
N PHE A 185 -7.52 -17.51 -0.72
CA PHE A 185 -7.22 -16.33 0.08
C PHE A 185 -7.94 -16.37 1.44
N PRO A 186 -7.38 -15.67 2.46
CA PRO A 186 -7.75 -15.87 3.85
C PRO A 186 -9.04 -15.14 4.23
N MET A 187 -9.52 -15.45 5.42
CA MET A 187 -10.54 -14.66 6.11
C MET A 187 -10.08 -13.22 6.31
N ALA A 188 -10.99 -12.26 6.14
CA ALA A 188 -10.73 -10.85 6.45
C ALA A 188 -10.39 -10.67 7.96
N PRO A 189 -9.59 -9.65 8.34
CA PRO A 189 -9.07 -8.57 7.52
C PRO A 189 -7.77 -8.91 6.79
N TYR A 190 -7.72 -8.56 5.52
CA TYR A 190 -6.52 -8.60 4.67
C TYR A 190 -6.44 -7.33 3.82
N ARG A 191 -5.27 -7.06 3.22
CA ARG A 191 -5.06 -5.90 2.35
C ARG A 191 -5.86 -6.04 1.07
N CYS A 192 -6.48 -4.94 0.61
CA CYS A 192 -7.23 -4.84 -0.64
C CYS A 192 -8.45 -5.78 -0.68
N PRO A 193 -9.53 -5.51 0.08
CA PRO A 193 -10.70 -6.39 0.16
C PRO A 193 -11.29 -6.78 -1.21
N PRO A 194 -11.39 -5.92 -2.25
CA PRO A 194 -11.86 -6.33 -3.57
C PRO A 194 -10.79 -7.04 -4.43
N GLY A 195 -9.52 -6.99 -4.03
CA GLY A 195 -8.40 -7.47 -4.84
C GLY A 195 -8.46 -8.94 -5.25
N PRO A 196 -8.91 -9.89 -4.41
CA PRO A 196 -9.05 -11.28 -4.82
C PRO A 196 -10.01 -11.46 -5.98
N TYR A 197 -11.15 -10.83 -5.91
CA TYR A 197 -12.22 -10.95 -6.93
C TYR A 197 -11.83 -10.26 -8.23
N GLU A 198 -11.09 -9.14 -8.17
CA GLU A 198 -10.44 -8.52 -9.33
C GLU A 198 -9.41 -9.48 -9.97
N ARG A 199 -8.58 -10.15 -9.17
CA ARG A 199 -7.60 -11.14 -9.67
C ARG A 199 -8.29 -12.25 -10.44
N VAL A 200 -9.39 -12.77 -9.93
CA VAL A 200 -10.21 -13.76 -10.61
C VAL A 200 -10.67 -13.23 -11.98
N CYS A 201 -11.18 -12.01 -12.05
CA CYS A 201 -11.58 -11.38 -13.31
C CYS A 201 -10.41 -11.25 -14.30
N GLN A 202 -9.23 -10.81 -13.83
CA GLN A 202 -8.05 -10.61 -14.67
C GLN A 202 -7.49 -11.94 -15.21
N VAL A 203 -7.50 -13.01 -14.41
CA VAL A 203 -7.11 -14.34 -14.87
C VAL A 203 -8.15 -14.91 -15.82
N ALA A 204 -9.45 -14.70 -15.55
CA ALA A 204 -10.53 -15.12 -16.45
C ALA A 204 -10.49 -14.40 -17.79
N ASP A 205 -10.19 -13.10 -17.82
CA ASP A 205 -9.98 -12.34 -19.04
C ASP A 205 -8.80 -12.90 -19.86
N TYR A 206 -7.70 -13.24 -19.22
CA TYR A 206 -6.60 -13.91 -19.88
C TYR A 206 -7.00 -15.29 -20.42
N PHE A 207 -7.69 -16.11 -19.65
CA PHE A 207 -8.12 -17.44 -20.09
C PHE A 207 -9.10 -17.34 -21.25
N LYS A 208 -10.06 -16.44 -21.22
CA LYS A 208 -11.01 -16.23 -22.30
C LYS A 208 -10.31 -15.94 -23.64
N ARG A 209 -9.18 -15.21 -23.61
CA ARG A 209 -8.40 -14.86 -24.81
C ARG A 209 -7.42 -15.95 -25.25
N ALA A 210 -6.79 -16.62 -24.31
CA ALA A 210 -5.63 -17.48 -24.60
C ALA A 210 -5.81 -18.96 -24.20
N LYS A 211 -6.73 -19.27 -23.29
CA LYS A 211 -6.92 -20.63 -22.72
C LYS A 211 -8.40 -20.90 -22.40
N PRO A 212 -9.29 -20.90 -23.41
CA PRO A 212 -10.75 -20.87 -23.20
C PRO A 212 -11.34 -22.13 -22.55
N LYS A 213 -10.60 -23.25 -22.53
CA LYS A 213 -11.01 -24.50 -21.87
C LYS A 213 -10.62 -24.55 -20.38
N SER A 214 -9.74 -23.61 -19.95
CA SER A 214 -9.23 -23.58 -18.58
C SER A 214 -10.27 -23.11 -17.57
N LYS A 215 -10.08 -23.50 -16.31
CA LYS A 215 -10.99 -23.21 -15.19
C LYS A 215 -10.28 -22.49 -14.06
N ILE A 216 -11.04 -21.70 -13.31
CA ILE A 216 -10.61 -21.04 -12.09
C ILE A 216 -11.44 -21.59 -10.93
N ILE A 217 -10.78 -22.15 -9.92
CA ILE A 217 -11.42 -22.53 -8.66
C ILE A 217 -11.02 -21.48 -7.64
N VAL A 218 -11.99 -20.78 -7.09
CA VAL A 218 -11.81 -19.71 -6.10
C VAL A 218 -12.19 -20.24 -4.73
N LEU A 219 -11.20 -20.36 -3.86
CA LEU A 219 -11.35 -20.84 -2.49
C LEU A 219 -11.30 -19.63 -1.54
N ASP A 220 -12.46 -19.08 -1.24
CA ASP A 220 -12.63 -17.94 -0.36
C ASP A 220 -12.88 -18.43 1.07
N ALA A 221 -12.00 -18.06 2.01
CA ALA A 221 -12.24 -18.40 3.43
C ALA A 221 -13.39 -17.61 4.05
N ASN A 222 -13.82 -16.52 3.43
CA ASN A 222 -14.97 -15.73 3.89
C ASN A 222 -16.30 -16.43 3.55
N PRO A 223 -17.38 -16.15 4.31
CA PRO A 223 -18.68 -16.73 4.02
C PRO A 223 -19.32 -16.17 2.74
N ASP A 224 -18.81 -15.06 2.24
CA ASP A 224 -19.31 -14.42 1.01
C ASP A 224 -18.31 -13.40 0.46
N ILE A 225 -18.56 -12.88 -0.75
CA ILE A 225 -17.78 -11.82 -1.37
C ILE A 225 -17.85 -10.53 -0.52
N VAL A 226 -16.71 -10.11 0.02
CA VAL A 226 -16.63 -9.04 1.03
C VAL A 226 -16.72 -7.62 0.46
N SER A 227 -16.66 -7.46 -0.85
CA SER A 227 -16.72 -6.14 -1.50
C SER A 227 -17.27 -6.23 -2.92
N LYS A 228 -18.17 -5.31 -3.29
CA LYS A 228 -18.76 -5.20 -4.64
C LYS A 228 -19.40 -6.51 -5.17
N LYS A 229 -20.02 -7.29 -4.28
CA LYS A 229 -20.55 -8.64 -4.55
C LYS A 229 -21.37 -8.70 -5.84
N GLY A 230 -22.41 -7.87 -5.96
CA GLY A 230 -23.30 -7.89 -7.12
C GLY A 230 -22.57 -7.63 -8.45
N LEU A 231 -21.59 -6.73 -8.43
CA LEU A 231 -20.82 -6.38 -9.63
C LEU A 231 -19.84 -7.49 -10.05
N PHE A 232 -19.16 -8.15 -9.10
CA PHE A 232 -18.32 -9.29 -9.43
C PHE A 232 -19.14 -10.48 -9.92
N LEU A 233 -20.26 -10.79 -9.27
CA LEU A 233 -21.17 -11.85 -9.74
C LEU A 233 -21.74 -11.57 -11.12
N ALA A 234 -22.07 -10.31 -11.44
CA ALA A 234 -22.51 -9.93 -12.78
C ALA A 234 -21.43 -10.19 -13.85
N ALA A 235 -20.16 -9.86 -13.54
CA ALA A 235 -19.05 -10.13 -14.45
C ALA A 235 -18.82 -11.66 -14.61
N TRP A 236 -18.83 -12.41 -13.52
CA TRP A 236 -18.57 -13.87 -13.52
C TRP A 236 -19.67 -14.66 -14.23
N ASN A 237 -20.93 -14.33 -13.95
CA ASN A 237 -22.08 -15.02 -14.55
C ASN A 237 -22.38 -14.58 -15.98
N GLY A 238 -21.91 -13.41 -16.38
CA GLY A 238 -22.00 -12.87 -17.74
C GLY A 238 -20.76 -13.16 -18.58
N MET A 239 -19.72 -12.32 -18.41
CA MET A 239 -18.51 -12.32 -19.24
C MET A 239 -17.72 -13.63 -19.16
N TYR A 240 -17.71 -14.29 -17.99
CA TYR A 240 -16.89 -15.46 -17.66
C TYR A 240 -17.74 -16.68 -17.28
N LYS A 241 -18.96 -16.73 -17.77
CA LYS A 241 -19.91 -17.82 -17.49
C LYS A 241 -19.30 -19.21 -17.71
N GLY A 242 -19.37 -20.04 -16.68
CA GLY A 242 -18.89 -21.43 -16.72
C GLY A 242 -17.36 -21.59 -16.60
N MET A 243 -16.60 -20.49 -16.43
CA MET A 243 -15.14 -20.53 -16.25
C MET A 243 -14.73 -20.53 -14.78
N ILE A 244 -15.54 -19.94 -13.91
CA ILE A 244 -15.23 -19.69 -12.50
C ILE A 244 -16.11 -20.57 -11.61
N ASP A 245 -15.46 -21.33 -10.71
CA ASP A 245 -16.09 -22.08 -9.63
C ASP A 245 -15.75 -21.39 -8.31
N TYR A 246 -16.73 -20.66 -7.73
CA TYR A 246 -16.55 -19.90 -6.49
C TYR A 246 -17.05 -20.70 -5.30
N ARG A 247 -16.16 -20.94 -4.33
CA ARG A 247 -16.40 -21.70 -3.11
C ARG A 247 -16.14 -20.84 -1.89
N PRO A 248 -17.16 -20.29 -1.24
CA PRO A 248 -17.05 -19.61 0.05
C PRO A 248 -16.80 -20.61 1.19
N ASN A 249 -16.47 -20.13 2.40
CA ASN A 249 -16.15 -20.91 3.58
C ASN A 249 -15.05 -21.96 3.35
N SER A 250 -14.11 -21.66 2.44
CA SER A 250 -12.99 -22.51 2.08
C SER A 250 -11.75 -22.19 2.92
N GLU A 251 -11.80 -22.55 4.21
CA GLU A 251 -10.71 -22.32 5.14
C GLU A 251 -9.52 -23.22 4.82
N LEU A 252 -8.34 -22.59 4.67
CA LEU A 252 -7.10 -23.27 4.36
C LEU A 252 -6.54 -24.00 5.58
N ALA A 253 -6.32 -25.30 5.46
CA ALA A 253 -5.63 -26.11 6.46
C ALA A 253 -4.15 -26.28 6.12
N ASP A 254 -3.81 -26.58 4.85
CA ASP A 254 -2.43 -26.80 4.40
C ASP A 254 -2.31 -26.72 2.87
N VAL A 255 -1.07 -26.82 2.36
CA VAL A 255 -0.77 -26.92 0.94
C VAL A 255 0.21 -28.05 0.69
N ASP A 256 -0.17 -29.04 -0.11
CA ASP A 256 0.77 -30.01 -0.68
C ASP A 256 1.39 -29.43 -1.95
N VAL A 257 2.56 -28.82 -1.80
CA VAL A 257 3.28 -28.15 -2.89
C VAL A 257 3.78 -29.14 -3.96
N LYS A 258 4.12 -30.39 -3.57
CA LYS A 258 4.55 -31.42 -4.53
C LYS A 258 3.39 -31.98 -5.32
N GLY A 259 2.28 -32.27 -4.64
CA GLY A 259 1.05 -32.77 -5.23
C GLY A 259 0.18 -31.70 -5.88
N MET A 260 0.60 -30.41 -5.83
CA MET A 260 -0.17 -29.25 -6.34
C MET A 260 -1.61 -29.24 -5.82
N THR A 261 -1.77 -29.36 -4.50
CA THR A 261 -3.10 -29.51 -3.85
C THR A 261 -3.24 -28.53 -2.69
N VAL A 262 -4.30 -27.75 -2.72
CA VAL A 262 -4.78 -26.95 -1.57
C VAL A 262 -5.63 -27.86 -0.69
N LYS A 263 -5.24 -28.02 0.58
CA LYS A 263 -5.97 -28.80 1.58
C LYS A 263 -6.85 -27.83 2.40
N LEU A 264 -8.13 -28.04 2.33
CA LEU A 264 -9.12 -27.34 3.15
C LEU A 264 -9.49 -28.20 4.38
N THR A 265 -10.25 -27.64 5.30
CA THR A 265 -10.71 -28.36 6.49
C THR A 265 -11.49 -29.64 6.13
N PHE A 266 -12.25 -29.63 5.02
CA PHE A 266 -13.15 -30.73 4.64
C PHE A 266 -12.99 -31.21 3.19
N ASP A 267 -12.06 -30.63 2.41
CA ASP A 267 -11.87 -30.96 0.99
C ASP A 267 -10.40 -30.75 0.57
N ASN A 268 -10.02 -31.37 -0.54
CA ASN A 268 -8.71 -31.18 -1.17
C ASN A 268 -8.92 -30.78 -2.63
N VAL A 269 -8.31 -29.68 -3.03
CA VAL A 269 -8.48 -29.12 -4.37
C VAL A 269 -7.13 -29.11 -5.11
N LYS A 270 -7.02 -29.91 -6.16
CA LYS A 270 -5.84 -29.99 -7.01
C LYS A 270 -5.91 -28.99 -8.16
N GLY A 271 -4.79 -28.38 -8.52
CA GLY A 271 -4.67 -27.50 -9.68
C GLY A 271 -3.34 -27.64 -10.40
N ASP A 272 -3.27 -27.07 -11.61
CA ASP A 272 -2.04 -26.97 -12.38
C ASP A 272 -1.21 -25.76 -11.95
N VAL A 273 -1.87 -24.70 -11.49
CA VAL A 273 -1.26 -23.52 -10.88
C VAL A 273 -1.99 -23.19 -9.58
N LEU A 274 -1.23 -23.08 -8.50
CA LEU A 274 -1.74 -22.67 -7.20
C LEU A 274 -1.32 -21.23 -6.88
N ASN A 275 -2.29 -20.39 -6.50
CA ASN A 275 -2.05 -19.08 -5.93
C ASN A 275 -2.66 -19.06 -4.52
N VAL A 276 -1.82 -19.01 -3.49
CA VAL A 276 -2.25 -19.07 -2.10
C VAL A 276 -1.81 -17.81 -1.38
N VAL A 277 -2.76 -17.06 -0.82
CA VAL A 277 -2.50 -15.86 -0.03
C VAL A 277 -2.62 -16.20 1.46
N PRO A 278 -1.53 -16.22 2.23
CA PRO A 278 -1.60 -16.50 3.66
C PRO A 278 -2.33 -15.40 4.44
N PRO A 279 -2.79 -15.67 5.68
CA PRO A 279 -3.30 -14.64 6.57
C PRO A 279 -2.31 -13.50 6.77
N HIS A 280 -2.82 -12.30 6.95
CA HIS A 280 -2.01 -11.08 7.04
C HIS A 280 -1.77 -10.67 8.49
N ARG A 281 -0.63 -10.02 8.73
CA ARG A 281 -0.25 -9.29 9.94
C ARG A 281 0.47 -7.99 9.57
N ALA A 282 0.75 -7.13 10.53
CA ALA A 282 1.65 -5.99 10.32
C ALA A 282 3.04 -6.46 9.90
N GLY A 283 3.74 -5.66 9.10
CA GLY A 283 5.09 -5.98 8.63
C GLY A 283 6.07 -6.19 9.78
N ASP A 284 7.06 -7.05 9.59
CA ASP A 284 7.98 -7.58 10.60
C ASP A 284 8.57 -6.53 11.55
N ILE A 285 8.96 -5.36 11.05
CA ILE A 285 9.55 -4.32 11.89
C ILE A 285 8.58 -3.82 12.98
N ALA A 286 7.25 -3.88 12.74
CA ALA A 286 6.28 -3.52 13.76
C ALA A 286 6.30 -4.50 14.95
N SER A 287 6.48 -5.79 14.68
CA SER A 287 6.65 -6.82 15.71
C SER A 287 7.99 -6.65 16.46
N LYS A 288 9.09 -6.48 15.70
CA LYS A 288 10.44 -6.28 16.27
C LYS A 288 10.54 -5.02 17.14
N ALA A 289 9.73 -4.01 16.85
CA ALA A 289 9.65 -2.77 17.61
C ALA A 289 8.61 -2.78 18.75
N GLY A 290 7.95 -3.93 19.02
CA GLY A 290 6.94 -4.06 20.08
C GLY A 290 5.65 -3.26 19.84
N LEU A 291 5.30 -2.98 18.59
CA LEU A 291 4.16 -2.12 18.24
C LEU A 291 2.85 -2.89 18.04
N ILE A 292 2.88 -4.22 18.11
CA ILE A 292 1.68 -5.06 17.94
C ILE A 292 0.89 -5.07 19.26
N THR A 293 -0.32 -4.49 19.22
CA THR A 293 -1.17 -4.34 20.41
C THR A 293 -2.58 -4.89 20.21
N ALA A 294 -2.93 -5.28 18.98
CA ALA A 294 -4.26 -5.76 18.67
C ALA A 294 -4.22 -7.12 17.95
N ASN A 295 -4.98 -8.09 18.48
CA ASN A 295 -5.19 -9.43 17.91
C ASN A 295 -3.88 -10.16 17.56
N GLN A 296 -2.75 -9.86 18.22
CA GLN A 296 -1.41 -10.37 17.93
C GLN A 296 -0.96 -10.14 16.46
N ARG A 297 -1.63 -9.24 15.74
CA ARG A 297 -1.43 -9.02 14.30
C ARG A 297 -1.25 -7.56 13.91
N TRP A 298 -1.87 -6.61 14.62
CA TRP A 298 -1.99 -5.22 14.18
C TRP A 298 -1.53 -4.23 15.26
N CYS A 299 -1.14 -3.03 14.81
CA CYS A 299 -0.76 -1.93 15.67
C CYS A 299 -1.98 -1.06 16.01
N GLY A 300 -2.24 -0.86 17.31
CA GLY A 300 -3.18 0.16 17.79
C GLY A 300 -2.56 1.55 17.69
N ILE A 301 -3.36 2.52 17.33
CA ILE A 301 -2.94 3.92 17.12
C ILE A 301 -3.95 4.91 17.67
N ASP A 302 -3.49 6.11 17.95
CA ASP A 302 -4.32 7.30 18.09
C ASP A 302 -4.65 7.84 16.69
N TRP A 303 -5.92 7.94 16.36
CA TRP A 303 -6.38 8.35 15.03
C TRP A 303 -6.20 9.85 14.72
N LEU A 304 -5.93 10.69 15.71
CA LEU A 304 -5.62 12.11 15.49
C LEU A 304 -4.18 12.31 15.06
N THR A 305 -3.27 11.45 15.53
CA THR A 305 -1.82 11.63 15.36
C THR A 305 -1.15 10.46 14.63
N MET A 306 -1.85 9.35 14.47
CA MET A 306 -1.30 8.05 14.05
C MET A 306 -0.20 7.53 15.02
N GLU A 307 -0.07 8.11 16.22
CA GLU A 307 0.91 7.67 17.22
C GLU A 307 0.52 6.30 17.76
N SER A 308 1.51 5.41 17.90
CA SER A 308 1.30 4.07 18.46
C SER A 308 0.87 4.15 19.93
N VAL A 309 -0.11 3.34 20.30
CA VAL A 309 -0.49 3.20 21.72
C VAL A 309 0.57 2.49 22.57
N ALA A 310 1.54 1.83 21.93
CA ALA A 310 2.62 1.10 22.59
C ALA A 310 3.87 1.96 22.86
N ALA A 311 4.13 3.00 22.03
CA ALA A 311 5.39 3.73 22.10
C ALA A 311 5.21 5.20 21.69
N LYS A 312 5.53 6.10 22.62
CA LYS A 312 5.45 7.56 22.39
C LYS A 312 6.52 8.01 21.39
N GLY A 313 6.15 8.92 20.49
CA GLY A 313 7.04 9.41 19.44
C GLY A 313 7.18 8.48 18.25
N VAL A 314 6.49 7.33 18.27
CA VAL A 314 6.45 6.35 17.18
C VAL A 314 5.07 6.38 16.55
N HIS A 315 4.97 6.68 15.27
CA HIS A 315 3.73 6.71 14.51
C HIS A 315 3.65 5.49 13.59
N VAL A 316 2.46 4.89 13.45
CA VAL A 316 2.26 3.74 12.55
C VAL A 316 1.12 4.06 11.60
N LEU A 317 1.29 3.71 10.33
CA LEU A 317 0.26 4.00 9.32
C LEU A 317 0.14 2.92 8.24
N GLY A 318 -0.95 2.99 7.48
CA GLY A 318 -1.25 2.04 6.41
C GLY A 318 -1.71 0.69 6.92
N ASP A 319 -1.39 -0.36 6.16
CA ASP A 319 -1.92 -1.72 6.40
C ASP A 319 -1.46 -2.36 7.72
N ALA A 320 -0.42 -1.84 8.37
CA ALA A 320 0.07 -2.32 9.66
C ALA A 320 -0.86 -1.97 10.83
N THR A 321 -1.73 -0.96 10.70
CA THR A 321 -2.63 -0.52 11.77
C THR A 321 -3.80 -1.46 11.96
N LEU A 322 -4.36 -1.50 13.18
CA LEU A 322 -5.72 -2.00 13.38
C LEU A 322 -6.68 -1.04 12.64
N SER A 323 -7.43 -1.57 11.67
CA SER A 323 -8.39 -0.72 10.95
C SER A 323 -9.51 -0.23 11.84
N ALA A 324 -9.93 1.01 11.66
CA ALA A 324 -11.18 1.50 12.22
C ALA A 324 -12.39 0.74 11.62
N PRO A 325 -13.55 0.75 12.27
CA PRO A 325 -14.76 0.11 11.75
C PRO A 325 -15.06 0.51 10.29
N ALA A 326 -15.32 -0.47 9.45
CA ALA A 326 -15.60 -0.32 8.01
C ALA A 326 -14.46 0.32 7.18
N MET A 327 -13.30 0.60 7.75
CA MET A 327 -12.14 1.16 7.05
C MET A 327 -11.34 0.04 6.38
N PRO A 328 -11.18 0.05 5.05
CA PRO A 328 -10.40 -0.98 4.37
C PRO A 328 -8.89 -0.78 4.52
N LYS A 329 -8.13 -1.87 4.49
CA LYS A 329 -6.67 -1.81 4.27
C LYS A 329 -6.42 -1.62 2.78
N SER A 330 -6.02 -0.40 2.37
CA SER A 330 -5.83 -0.06 0.96
C SER A 330 -4.72 0.97 0.76
N ALA A 331 -4.19 1.06 -0.47
CA ALA A 331 -3.24 2.10 -0.86
C ALA A 331 -3.82 3.51 -0.69
N SER A 332 -5.11 3.67 -1.01
CA SER A 332 -5.85 4.93 -0.80
C SER A 332 -5.85 5.33 0.67
N MET A 333 -6.21 4.41 1.58
CA MET A 333 -6.19 4.70 3.01
C MET A 333 -4.78 4.91 3.55
N ALA A 334 -3.78 4.14 3.10
CA ALA A 334 -2.40 4.36 3.50
C ALA A 334 -1.90 5.78 3.14
N ASN A 335 -2.28 6.29 1.97
CA ASN A 335 -2.01 7.66 1.55
C ASN A 335 -2.74 8.69 2.45
N GLN A 336 -3.99 8.44 2.83
CA GLN A 336 -4.74 9.33 3.72
C GLN A 336 -4.19 9.31 5.16
N HIS A 337 -3.89 8.12 5.71
CA HIS A 337 -3.19 7.98 7.00
C HIS A 337 -1.91 8.81 7.02
N ALA A 338 -1.15 8.77 5.93
CA ALA A 338 0.10 9.50 5.79
C ALA A 338 -0.07 11.02 5.86
N LYS A 339 -1.12 11.57 5.23
CA LYS A 339 -1.42 13.00 5.28
C LYS A 339 -1.82 13.45 6.69
N VAL A 340 -2.67 12.69 7.36
CA VAL A 340 -3.02 12.96 8.76
C VAL A 340 -1.78 12.86 9.66
N CYS A 341 -0.97 11.81 9.50
CA CYS A 341 0.28 11.65 10.25
C CYS A 341 1.27 12.79 9.99
N ALA A 342 1.48 13.17 8.72
CA ALA A 342 2.39 14.25 8.36
C ALA A 342 1.97 15.60 8.99
N ALA A 343 0.67 15.94 8.95
CA ALA A 343 0.13 17.13 9.61
C ALA A 343 0.36 17.08 11.13
N ALA A 344 0.05 15.95 11.76
CA ALA A 344 0.22 15.76 13.19
C ALA A 344 1.69 15.83 13.61
N VAL A 345 2.59 15.10 12.94
CA VAL A 345 4.03 15.11 13.22
C VAL A 345 4.62 16.50 13.08
N THR A 346 4.24 17.22 12.04
CA THR A 346 4.67 18.62 11.83
C THR A 346 4.20 19.53 12.96
N ALA A 347 2.91 19.44 13.35
CA ALA A 347 2.35 20.22 14.44
C ALA A 347 3.05 19.88 15.78
N LEU A 348 3.25 18.60 16.09
CA LEU A 348 3.87 18.14 17.33
C LEU A 348 5.35 18.57 17.45
N ILE A 349 6.11 18.59 16.35
CA ILE A 349 7.51 19.06 16.33
C ILE A 349 7.54 20.58 16.58
N LYS A 350 6.58 21.33 16.01
CA LYS A 350 6.49 22.79 16.14
C LYS A 350 5.73 23.26 17.39
N GLY A 351 5.31 22.34 18.29
CA GLY A 351 4.54 22.69 19.49
C GLY A 351 3.15 23.27 19.20
N GLN A 352 2.58 22.92 18.04
CA GLN A 352 1.27 23.38 17.60
C GLN A 352 0.17 22.34 17.90
N PRO A 353 -1.10 22.74 18.00
CA PRO A 353 -2.20 21.80 18.17
C PRO A 353 -2.39 20.95 16.91
N VAL A 354 -2.74 19.67 17.12
CA VAL A 354 -3.10 18.76 16.02
C VAL A 354 -4.53 19.02 15.54
N ASN A 355 -4.83 18.63 14.30
CA ASN A 355 -6.19 18.71 13.78
C ASN A 355 -7.16 17.83 14.60
N PRO A 356 -8.18 18.39 15.28
CA PRO A 356 -9.10 17.61 16.12
C PRO A 356 -10.14 16.81 15.34
N GLN A 357 -10.29 17.07 14.04
CA GLN A 357 -11.30 16.43 13.18
C GLN A 357 -10.71 16.02 11.81
N PRO A 358 -9.76 15.08 11.77
CA PRO A 358 -9.25 14.59 10.50
C PRO A 358 -10.33 13.85 9.73
N MET A 359 -10.27 13.97 8.40
CA MET A 359 -11.12 13.25 7.47
C MET A 359 -10.25 12.43 6.55
N MET A 360 -10.71 11.22 6.22
CA MET A 360 -10.01 10.30 5.32
C MET A 360 -10.96 9.75 4.28
N MET A 361 -10.49 9.62 3.05
CA MET A 361 -11.29 9.10 1.93
C MET A 361 -10.63 7.84 1.36
N ASN A 362 -11.47 6.90 0.98
CA ASN A 362 -11.03 5.69 0.28
C ASN A 362 -11.73 5.58 -1.07
N THR A 363 -10.97 5.20 -2.09
CA THR A 363 -11.51 4.75 -3.36
C THR A 363 -10.72 3.52 -3.82
N CYS A 364 -11.44 2.43 -4.13
CA CYS A 364 -10.86 1.19 -4.64
C CYS A 364 -11.49 0.87 -5.99
N TYR A 365 -10.71 1.05 -7.04
CA TYR A 365 -11.06 0.60 -8.39
C TYR A 365 -10.77 -0.90 -8.54
N SER A 366 -11.59 -1.59 -9.33
CA SER A 366 -11.38 -3.01 -9.68
C SER A 366 -11.69 -3.23 -11.15
N PHE A 367 -10.75 -3.79 -11.86
CA PHE A 367 -10.88 -4.13 -13.28
C PHE A 367 -11.58 -5.48 -13.44
N VAL A 368 -12.65 -5.52 -14.22
CA VAL A 368 -13.31 -6.79 -14.59
C VAL A 368 -12.72 -7.41 -15.85
N ASP A 369 -12.06 -6.62 -16.69
CA ASP A 369 -11.23 -7.01 -17.83
C ASP A 369 -10.09 -6.00 -18.02
N GLY A 370 -9.50 -5.88 -19.20
CA GLY A 370 -8.43 -4.91 -19.50
C GLY A 370 -8.88 -3.44 -19.54
N ARG A 371 -10.19 -3.14 -19.57
CA ARG A 371 -10.74 -1.80 -19.80
C ARG A 371 -11.86 -1.42 -18.84
N ASN A 372 -12.78 -2.34 -18.59
CA ASN A 372 -13.96 -2.08 -17.77
C ASN A 372 -13.63 -2.16 -16.29
N VAL A 373 -14.02 -1.14 -15.55
CA VAL A 373 -13.72 -0.95 -14.14
C VAL A 373 -14.98 -0.61 -13.35
N MET A 374 -14.98 -0.96 -12.09
CA MET A 374 -15.96 -0.56 -11.10
C MET A 374 -15.26 -0.12 -9.82
N HIS A 375 -15.85 0.81 -9.08
CA HIS A 375 -15.27 1.31 -7.83
C HIS A 375 -16.13 1.07 -6.60
N VAL A 376 -15.53 1.23 -5.44
CA VAL A 376 -16.18 1.47 -4.16
C VAL A 376 -15.45 2.63 -3.48
N ALA A 377 -16.21 3.57 -2.92
CA ALA A 377 -15.69 4.72 -2.20
C ALA A 377 -16.31 4.81 -0.79
N SER A 378 -15.57 5.38 0.16
CA SER A 378 -16.04 5.69 1.50
C SER A 378 -15.33 6.91 2.08
N VAL A 379 -15.99 7.61 2.97
CA VAL A 379 -15.43 8.73 3.74
C VAL A 379 -15.51 8.38 5.21
N HIS A 380 -14.46 8.71 5.95
CA HIS A 380 -14.36 8.49 7.38
C HIS A 380 -13.99 9.79 8.08
N THR A 381 -14.62 10.06 9.21
CA THR A 381 -14.33 11.20 10.09
C THR A 381 -14.03 10.72 11.49
N TYR A 382 -13.30 11.53 12.26
CA TYR A 382 -13.01 11.18 13.65
C TYR A 382 -14.23 11.41 14.54
N ASP A 383 -14.57 10.40 15.35
CA ASP A 383 -15.56 10.47 16.41
C ASP A 383 -14.85 10.57 17.76
N ALA A 384 -14.99 11.74 18.42
CA ALA A 384 -14.32 12.03 19.67
C ALA A 384 -14.84 11.19 20.85
N ALA A 385 -16.12 10.76 20.81
CA ALA A 385 -16.70 9.94 21.86
C ALA A 385 -16.19 8.50 21.80
N GLN A 386 -16.05 7.97 20.59
CA GLN A 386 -15.52 6.61 20.35
C GLN A 386 -13.99 6.58 20.22
N LYS A 387 -13.33 7.73 20.08
CA LYS A 387 -11.87 7.89 19.83
C LYS A 387 -11.39 7.08 18.64
N THR A 388 -12.19 7.02 17.59
CA THR A 388 -11.88 6.26 16.36
C THR A 388 -12.45 6.96 15.12
N MET A 389 -12.03 6.51 13.94
CA MET A 389 -12.65 6.92 12.69
C MET A 389 -13.95 6.16 12.45
N VAL A 390 -14.99 6.85 12.02
CA VAL A 390 -16.29 6.26 11.67
C VAL A 390 -16.67 6.61 10.23
N ALA A 391 -17.34 5.70 9.56
CA ALA A 391 -17.80 5.93 8.20
C ALA A 391 -18.93 6.99 8.19
N VAL A 392 -18.81 7.96 7.29
CA VAL A 392 -19.85 8.99 7.08
C VAL A 392 -20.95 8.40 6.22
N LYS A 393 -22.15 8.27 6.80
CA LYS A 393 -23.31 7.72 6.11
C LYS A 393 -23.67 8.56 4.87
N GLY A 394 -23.81 7.89 3.71
CA GLY A 394 -24.16 8.54 2.44
C GLY A 394 -22.99 9.22 1.74
N ALA A 395 -21.81 9.28 2.33
CA ALA A 395 -20.61 9.79 1.70
C ALA A 395 -19.75 8.63 1.17
N GLY A 396 -19.86 8.39 -0.13
CA GLY A 396 -19.24 7.26 -0.81
C GLY A 396 -20.26 6.54 -1.69
N GLY A 397 -19.93 5.33 -2.10
CA GLY A 397 -20.83 4.55 -2.96
C GLY A 397 -20.10 3.43 -3.70
N VAL A 398 -20.87 2.75 -4.53
CA VAL A 398 -20.42 1.66 -5.40
C VAL A 398 -20.95 1.97 -6.81
N SER A 399 -20.15 1.66 -7.83
CA SER A 399 -20.59 1.78 -9.24
C SER A 399 -21.90 1.02 -9.49
N ASP A 400 -22.73 1.54 -10.37
CA ASP A 400 -23.93 0.84 -10.83
C ASP A 400 -23.56 -0.37 -11.71
N LYS A 401 -22.52 -0.19 -12.53
CA LYS A 401 -21.97 -1.22 -13.44
C LYS A 401 -20.50 -0.95 -13.76
N ALA A 402 -19.78 -1.96 -14.20
CA ALA A 402 -18.44 -1.77 -14.75
C ALA A 402 -18.50 -1.01 -16.09
N SER A 403 -17.53 -0.10 -16.33
CA SER A 403 -17.48 0.72 -17.55
C SER A 403 -16.06 1.10 -17.95
N GLU A 404 -15.84 1.40 -19.24
CA GLU A 404 -14.57 1.93 -19.73
C GLU A 404 -14.28 3.36 -19.23
N LEU A 405 -15.33 4.14 -18.95
CA LEU A 405 -15.18 5.47 -18.36
C LEU A 405 -14.52 5.37 -16.98
N GLU A 406 -14.97 4.44 -16.15
CA GLU A 406 -14.31 4.18 -14.86
C GLU A 406 -12.90 3.60 -15.02
N GLY A 407 -12.62 2.91 -16.13
CA GLY A 407 -11.26 2.50 -16.50
C GLY A 407 -10.34 3.70 -16.71
N THR A 408 -10.82 4.74 -17.37
CA THR A 408 -10.11 6.02 -17.52
C THR A 408 -9.86 6.67 -16.15
N TYR A 409 -10.87 6.67 -15.27
CA TYR A 409 -10.74 7.20 -13.91
C TYR A 409 -9.73 6.40 -13.06
N ALA A 410 -9.74 5.07 -13.14
CA ALA A 410 -8.82 4.20 -12.43
C ALA A 410 -7.36 4.47 -12.80
N TRP A 411 -7.06 4.63 -14.08
CA TRP A 411 -5.71 5.00 -14.53
C TRP A 411 -5.33 6.43 -14.15
N GLY A 412 -6.28 7.37 -14.20
CA GLY A 412 -6.09 8.73 -13.70
C GLY A 412 -5.76 8.74 -12.21
N TRP A 413 -6.54 8.02 -11.42
CA TRP A 413 -6.30 7.84 -9.98
C TRP A 413 -4.94 7.20 -9.70
N ALA A 414 -4.56 6.15 -10.43
CA ALA A 414 -3.28 5.48 -10.24
C ALA A 414 -2.10 6.45 -10.47
N ARG A 415 -2.12 7.19 -11.59
CA ARG A 415 -1.08 8.22 -11.87
C ARG A 415 -1.04 9.31 -10.79
N ASN A 416 -2.22 9.76 -10.33
CA ASN A 416 -2.31 10.79 -9.31
C ASN A 416 -1.76 10.31 -7.96
N ILE A 417 -2.11 9.11 -7.49
CA ILE A 417 -1.61 8.62 -6.20
C ILE A 417 -0.11 8.29 -6.25
N TRP A 418 0.41 7.88 -7.42
CA TRP A 418 1.86 7.70 -7.60
C TRP A 418 2.59 9.03 -7.55
N GLY A 419 2.11 10.05 -8.27
CA GLY A 419 2.65 11.41 -8.20
C GLY A 419 2.49 12.04 -6.81
N ASP A 420 1.40 11.74 -6.10
CA ASP A 420 1.14 12.22 -4.75
C ASP A 420 2.02 11.54 -3.69
N ALA A 421 2.52 10.34 -3.94
CA ALA A 421 3.40 9.63 -3.02
C ALA A 421 4.89 9.84 -3.34
N LEU A 422 5.26 9.83 -4.62
CA LEU A 422 6.64 9.70 -5.07
C LEU A 422 7.14 10.90 -5.91
N GLY A 423 6.22 11.71 -6.43
CA GLY A 423 6.50 12.83 -7.35
C GLY A 423 6.93 14.13 -6.69
#